data_19c749007e846180e60f7a5a90c12caf
#
_entry.id   19c749007e846180e60f7a5a90c12caf
#
_cell.length_a   1.000
_cell.length_b   1.000
_cell.length_c   1.000
_cell.angle_alpha   90.00
_cell.angle_beta   90.00
_cell.angle_gamma   90.00
#
_symmetry.space_group_name_H-M   'P 1'
#
loop_
_entity.id
_entity.type
_entity.pdbx_description
1 polymer ?
#
loop_
_entity_poly.entity_id
_entity_poly.type
_entity_poly.pdbx_seq_one_letter_code
_entity_poly.pdbx_strand_id
1 'polypeptide(L)'
;MRHALVTTLENTPVIPAVKTPEELPAALRAEGGVVFLLCGDILNIGELIAQVHAANRRAVVHADLVAGLAPREIAVDFLQCCGADGIISTRPLLIRRGRELGLLTVLRAFGIDSKAIESLAREAESAAPDVVEMLPAPMPRVVRRLAQSLRAPLIAGGLITDKEDVLAALSAGALCVSTSDEALWSI
;
A
#
# COMPACT_ATOMS: atom_id res chain seq x y z
N MET A 1 -4.59 2.55 18.55
CA MET A 1 -4.04 3.90 18.30
C MET A 1 -3.71 3.95 16.81
N ARG A 2 -4.03 5.03 16.10
CA ARG A 2 -3.78 5.15 14.66
C ARG A 2 -2.27 5.30 14.40
N HIS A 3 -1.72 4.59 13.39
CA HIS A 3 -0.31 4.70 13.03
C HIS A 3 0.01 6.11 12.49
N ALA A 4 1.14 6.69 12.91
CA ALA A 4 1.49 8.09 12.54
C ALA A 4 1.55 8.32 11.02
N LEU A 5 2.02 7.33 10.25
CA LEU A 5 2.10 7.42 8.79
C LEU A 5 0.75 7.48 8.06
N VAL A 6 -0.36 7.13 8.72
CA VAL A 6 -1.69 7.30 8.11
C VAL A 6 -1.99 8.79 7.85
N THR A 7 -1.51 9.69 8.70
CA THR A 7 -1.61 11.14 8.45
C THR A 7 -0.79 11.58 7.23
N THR A 8 0.35 10.93 6.99
CA THR A 8 1.13 11.19 5.76
C THR A 8 0.36 10.76 4.51
N LEU A 9 -0.35 9.62 4.58
CA LEU A 9 -1.21 9.15 3.47
C LEU A 9 -2.38 10.10 3.20
N GLU A 10 -2.97 10.72 4.24
CA GLU A 10 -4.03 11.73 4.09
C GLU A 10 -3.61 12.94 3.26
N ASN A 11 -2.32 13.28 3.30
CA ASN A 11 -1.75 14.40 2.57
C ASN A 11 -1.09 13.98 1.23
N THR A 12 -1.28 12.72 0.83
CA THR A 12 -0.71 12.14 -0.40
C THR A 12 -1.83 11.56 -1.25
N PRO A 13 -2.49 12.36 -2.12
CA PRO A 13 -3.63 11.88 -2.90
C PRO A 13 -3.28 10.72 -3.84
N VAL A 14 -2.05 10.71 -4.36
CA VAL A 14 -1.52 9.64 -5.21
C VAL A 14 -0.24 9.08 -4.63
N ILE A 15 -0.19 7.77 -4.42
CA ILE A 15 0.99 7.04 -3.96
C ILE A 15 1.67 6.40 -5.17
N PRO A 16 2.94 6.74 -5.46
CA PRO A 16 3.74 6.02 -6.45
C PRO A 16 3.90 4.55 -6.05
N ALA A 17 3.52 3.64 -6.95
CA ALA A 17 3.66 2.19 -6.78
C ALA A 17 4.69 1.65 -7.78
N VAL A 18 5.92 1.50 -7.32
CA VAL A 18 7.11 1.15 -8.10
C VAL A 18 7.15 -0.35 -8.35
N LYS A 19 7.08 -0.78 -9.60
CA LYS A 19 7.08 -2.19 -10.00
C LYS A 19 8.46 -2.71 -10.41
N THR A 20 9.37 -1.81 -10.79
CA THR A 20 10.76 -2.15 -11.10
C THR A 20 11.70 -1.15 -10.45
N PRO A 21 12.95 -1.54 -10.11
CA PRO A 21 13.91 -0.60 -9.53
C PRO A 21 14.19 0.63 -10.40
N GLU A 22 14.07 0.50 -11.73
CA GLU A 22 14.32 1.57 -12.70
C GLU A 22 13.28 2.70 -12.62
N GLU A 23 12.07 2.41 -12.13
CA GLU A 23 11.01 3.41 -11.92
C GLU A 23 11.24 4.26 -10.65
N LEU A 24 12.05 3.77 -9.70
CA LEU A 24 12.24 4.44 -8.41
C LEU A 24 12.70 5.90 -8.52
N PRO A 25 13.67 6.27 -9.38
CA PRO A 25 14.07 7.66 -9.53
C PRO A 25 12.94 8.60 -9.98
N ALA A 26 12.00 8.11 -10.79
CA ALA A 26 10.82 8.88 -11.19
C ALA A 26 9.85 9.04 -10.01
N ALA A 27 9.57 7.96 -9.28
CA ALA A 27 8.75 7.99 -8.08
C ALA A 27 9.28 8.96 -7.02
N LEU A 28 10.61 9.05 -6.87
CA LEU A 28 11.24 9.97 -5.91
C LEU A 28 11.19 11.45 -6.32
N ARG A 29 10.88 11.78 -7.56
CA ARG A 29 10.62 13.16 -8.02
C ARG A 29 9.18 13.59 -7.84
N ALA A 30 8.25 12.64 -7.73
CA ALA A 30 6.83 12.92 -7.52
C ALA A 30 6.59 13.64 -6.18
N GLU A 31 5.44 14.24 -5.98
CA GLU A 31 5.03 14.79 -4.69
C GLU A 31 4.56 13.66 -3.74
N GLY A 32 4.55 13.94 -2.44
CA GLY A 32 4.05 13.00 -1.42
C GLY A 32 5.14 12.41 -0.54
N GLY A 33 4.74 11.85 0.58
CA GLY A 33 5.63 11.37 1.65
C GLY A 33 5.87 9.86 1.66
N VAL A 34 5.18 9.09 0.81
CA VAL A 34 5.19 7.62 0.83
C VAL A 34 5.42 7.07 -0.57
N VAL A 35 6.20 6.00 -0.67
CA VAL A 35 6.40 5.21 -1.90
C VAL A 35 6.07 3.75 -1.60
N PHE A 36 5.30 3.11 -2.46
CA PHE A 36 5.06 1.67 -2.43
C PHE A 36 6.08 0.95 -3.30
N LEU A 37 6.89 0.08 -2.69
CA LEU A 37 7.85 -0.78 -3.38
C LEU A 37 7.20 -2.14 -3.66
N LEU A 38 6.85 -2.38 -4.91
CA LEU A 38 6.24 -3.62 -5.41
C LEU A 38 7.26 -4.52 -6.13
N CYS A 39 8.54 -4.29 -5.90
CA CYS A 39 9.67 -4.95 -6.56
C CYS A 39 10.81 -5.17 -5.57
N GLY A 40 11.85 -5.79 -6.07
CA GLY A 40 13.08 -6.08 -5.34
C GLY A 40 13.20 -7.53 -4.90
N ASP A 41 14.33 -7.83 -4.34
CA ASP A 41 14.69 -9.14 -3.79
C ASP A 41 15.46 -8.98 -2.47
N ILE A 42 15.78 -10.11 -1.83
CA ILE A 42 16.50 -10.12 -0.56
C ILE A 42 17.90 -9.49 -0.61
N LEU A 43 18.47 -9.27 -1.80
CA LEU A 43 19.81 -8.70 -1.99
C LEU A 43 19.77 -7.19 -2.16
N ASN A 44 18.69 -6.64 -2.73
CA ASN A 44 18.61 -5.22 -3.10
C ASN A 44 17.54 -4.41 -2.36
N ILE A 45 16.58 -5.04 -1.69
CA ILE A 45 15.46 -4.33 -1.05
C ILE A 45 15.93 -3.29 -0.01
N GLY A 46 17.00 -3.59 0.73
CA GLY A 46 17.57 -2.64 1.70
C GLY A 46 18.13 -1.38 1.02
N GLU A 47 18.74 -1.51 -0.14
CA GLU A 47 19.24 -0.38 -0.92
C GLU A 47 18.09 0.47 -1.49
N LEU A 48 17.04 -0.16 -2.00
CA LEU A 48 15.85 0.54 -2.49
C LEU A 48 15.17 1.35 -1.37
N ILE A 49 15.04 0.78 -0.18
CA ILE A 49 14.53 1.49 1.01
C ILE A 49 15.42 2.68 1.36
N ALA A 50 16.74 2.50 1.37
CA ALA A 50 17.69 3.56 1.68
C ALA A 50 17.59 4.74 0.67
N GLN A 51 17.38 4.45 -0.61
CA GLN A 51 17.15 5.49 -1.63
C GLN A 51 15.86 6.28 -1.36
N VAL A 52 14.77 5.61 -0.94
CA VAL A 52 13.51 6.27 -0.53
C VAL A 52 13.75 7.19 0.66
N HIS A 53 14.48 6.73 1.67
CA HIS A 53 14.81 7.52 2.86
C HIS A 53 15.73 8.71 2.53
N ALA A 54 16.70 8.55 1.62
CA ALA A 54 17.55 9.64 1.17
C ALA A 54 16.77 10.80 0.53
N ALA A 55 15.59 10.50 -0.05
CA ALA A 55 14.65 11.48 -0.55
C ALA A 55 13.66 12.03 0.51
N ASN A 56 13.90 11.76 1.80
CA ASN A 56 13.01 12.10 2.93
C ASN A 56 11.59 11.55 2.80
N ARG A 57 11.43 10.35 2.21
CA ARG A 57 10.15 9.67 2.05
C ARG A 57 10.11 8.37 2.85
N ARG A 58 8.93 7.78 2.95
CA ARG A 58 8.67 6.53 3.64
C ARG A 58 8.50 5.38 2.66
N ALA A 59 9.20 4.28 2.94
CA ALA A 59 9.17 3.07 2.12
C ALA A 59 8.18 2.07 2.71
N VAL A 60 7.13 1.76 1.97
CA VAL A 60 6.17 0.69 2.30
C VAL A 60 6.35 -0.45 1.30
N VAL A 61 6.78 -1.61 1.77
CA VAL A 61 7.23 -2.72 0.92
C VAL A 61 6.15 -3.78 0.79
N HIS A 62 5.88 -4.25 -0.43
CA HIS A 62 4.98 -5.37 -0.65
C HIS A 62 5.68 -6.70 -0.33
N ALA A 63 5.49 -7.21 0.87
CA ALA A 63 6.19 -8.38 1.39
C ALA A 63 6.01 -9.65 0.53
N ASP A 64 4.84 -9.81 -0.12
CA ASP A 64 4.55 -10.97 -0.97
C ASP A 64 5.27 -10.92 -2.34
N LEU A 65 5.84 -9.76 -2.72
CA LEU A 65 6.47 -9.53 -4.03
C LEU A 65 8.00 -9.42 -3.98
N VAL A 66 8.59 -9.36 -2.78
CA VAL A 66 10.06 -9.39 -2.65
C VAL A 66 10.57 -10.79 -2.94
N ALA A 67 11.34 -10.93 -4.02
CA ALA A 67 11.89 -12.22 -4.43
C ALA A 67 12.84 -12.79 -3.36
N GLY A 68 12.73 -14.08 -3.10
CA GLY A 68 13.53 -14.77 -2.09
C GLY A 68 12.95 -14.75 -0.68
N LEU A 69 11.90 -13.99 -0.39
CA LEU A 69 11.19 -14.06 0.89
C LEU A 69 10.12 -15.16 0.88
N ALA A 70 10.13 -15.97 1.92
CA ALA A 70 9.02 -16.90 2.18
C ALA A 70 7.85 -16.14 2.81
N PRO A 71 6.58 -16.54 2.57
CA PRO A 71 5.39 -15.89 3.13
C PRO A 71 5.17 -16.27 4.60
N ARG A 72 6.13 -15.94 5.44
CA ARG A 72 6.19 -16.21 6.89
C ARG A 72 6.52 -14.93 7.64
N GLU A 73 6.22 -14.89 8.93
CA GLU A 73 6.45 -13.73 9.81
C GLU A 73 7.89 -13.22 9.77
N ILE A 74 8.88 -14.11 9.67
CA ILE A 74 10.30 -13.76 9.57
C ILE A 74 10.60 -12.85 8.36
N ALA A 75 9.78 -12.90 7.30
CA ALA A 75 9.91 -11.97 6.17
C ALA A 75 9.65 -10.52 6.60
N VAL A 76 8.70 -10.32 7.52
CA VAL A 76 8.37 -8.98 8.04
C VAL A 76 9.49 -8.49 8.95
N ASP A 77 10.05 -9.37 9.80
CA ASP A 77 11.21 -9.06 10.63
C ASP A 77 12.42 -8.65 9.77
N PHE A 78 12.66 -9.37 8.68
CA PHE A 78 13.71 -9.03 7.72
C PHE A 78 13.49 -7.65 7.09
N LEU A 79 12.28 -7.35 6.61
CA LEU A 79 11.97 -6.05 6.04
C LEU A 79 12.12 -4.91 7.05
N GLN A 80 11.75 -5.13 8.31
CA GLN A 80 12.00 -4.18 9.39
C GLN A 80 13.51 -3.96 9.59
N CYS A 81 14.31 -5.01 9.60
CA CYS A 81 15.77 -4.89 9.69
C CYS A 81 16.38 -4.14 8.51
N CYS A 82 15.79 -4.24 7.31
CA CYS A 82 16.16 -3.43 6.15
C CYS A 82 15.71 -1.97 6.23
N GLY A 83 14.93 -1.59 7.26
CA GLY A 83 14.48 -0.23 7.50
C GLY A 83 13.13 0.11 6.88
N ALA A 84 12.31 -0.86 6.46
CA ALA A 84 10.97 -0.57 5.95
C ALA A 84 10.13 0.18 6.98
N ASP A 85 9.42 1.22 6.55
CA ASP A 85 8.48 1.98 7.39
C ASP A 85 7.10 1.29 7.48
N GLY A 86 6.81 0.43 6.52
CA GLY A 86 5.57 -0.34 6.48
C GLY A 86 5.63 -1.50 5.52
N ILE A 87 4.59 -2.32 5.57
CA ILE A 87 4.41 -3.45 4.67
C ILE A 87 3.04 -3.45 4.01
N ILE A 88 3.00 -3.98 2.80
CA ILE A 88 1.78 -4.39 2.10
C ILE A 88 1.79 -5.90 2.01
N SER A 89 0.68 -6.53 2.29
CA SER A 89 0.52 -7.98 2.09
C SER A 89 -0.94 -8.35 1.86
N THR A 90 -1.16 -9.42 1.11
CA THR A 90 -2.46 -10.07 0.96
C THR A 90 -2.75 -11.04 2.13
N ARG A 91 -1.78 -11.24 3.03
CA ARG A 91 -1.83 -12.26 4.08
C ARG A 91 -2.05 -11.64 5.45
N PRO A 92 -3.22 -11.91 6.11
CA PRO A 92 -3.50 -11.40 7.46
C PRO A 92 -2.42 -11.73 8.50
N LEU A 93 -1.70 -12.86 8.34
CA LEU A 93 -0.60 -13.25 9.23
C LEU A 93 0.53 -12.22 9.20
N LEU A 94 0.96 -11.79 8.01
CA LEU A 94 2.04 -10.81 7.87
C LEU A 94 1.61 -9.42 8.36
N ILE A 95 0.35 -9.06 8.15
CA ILE A 95 -0.23 -7.81 8.67
C ILE A 95 -0.17 -7.78 10.20
N ARG A 96 -0.57 -8.86 10.88
CA ARG A 96 -0.47 -8.95 12.35
C ARG A 96 0.97 -8.79 12.82
N ARG A 97 1.93 -9.48 12.14
CA ARG A 97 3.34 -9.37 12.49
C ARG A 97 3.87 -7.94 12.30
N GLY A 98 3.52 -7.28 11.20
CA GLY A 98 3.90 -5.88 10.97
C GLY A 98 3.42 -4.94 12.07
N ARG A 99 2.19 -5.14 12.55
CA ARG A 99 1.64 -4.37 13.67
C ARG A 99 2.41 -4.61 14.97
N GLU A 100 2.76 -5.86 15.29
CA GLU A 100 3.57 -6.19 16.47
C GLU A 100 4.92 -5.47 16.45
N LEU A 101 5.50 -5.31 15.26
CA LEU A 101 6.76 -4.62 15.03
C LEU A 101 6.64 -3.10 14.92
N GLY A 102 5.42 -2.54 14.96
CA GLY A 102 5.17 -1.11 14.86
C GLY A 102 5.31 -0.55 13.44
N LEU A 103 5.27 -1.38 12.41
CA LEU A 103 5.26 -0.96 11.01
C LEU A 103 3.87 -0.50 10.58
N LEU A 104 3.79 0.44 9.63
CA LEU A 104 2.54 0.70 8.92
C LEU A 104 2.09 -0.56 8.18
N THR A 105 0.85 -0.95 8.36
CA THR A 105 0.32 -2.17 7.74
C THR A 105 -0.79 -1.87 6.74
N VAL A 106 -0.61 -2.34 5.50
CA VAL A 106 -1.57 -2.23 4.41
C VAL A 106 -2.03 -3.64 4.01
N LEU A 107 -3.28 -3.97 4.32
CA LEU A 107 -3.90 -5.22 3.85
C LEU A 107 -4.39 -5.02 2.42
N ARG A 108 -3.75 -5.68 1.45
CA ARG A 108 -4.18 -5.66 0.05
C ARG A 108 -5.21 -6.74 -0.23
N ALA A 109 -6.29 -6.38 -0.91
CA ALA A 109 -7.32 -7.32 -1.32
C ALA A 109 -7.82 -7.03 -2.74
N PHE A 110 -8.40 -8.07 -3.37
CA PHE A 110 -8.94 -8.00 -4.71
C PHE A 110 -10.46 -8.12 -4.66
N GLY A 111 -11.15 -7.06 -5.09
CA GLY A 111 -12.62 -6.98 -5.13
C GLY A 111 -13.21 -7.60 -6.39
N ILE A 112 -12.92 -8.88 -6.66
CA ILE A 112 -13.32 -9.57 -7.89
C ILE A 112 -14.78 -10.03 -7.91
N ASP A 113 -15.37 -10.28 -6.73
CA ASP A 113 -16.77 -10.67 -6.57
C ASP A 113 -17.30 -10.31 -5.17
N SER A 114 -18.59 -10.56 -4.93
CA SER A 114 -19.22 -10.25 -3.65
C SER A 114 -18.63 -11.04 -2.49
N LYS A 115 -18.19 -12.28 -2.72
CA LYS A 115 -17.59 -13.14 -1.70
C LYS A 115 -16.21 -12.63 -1.28
N ALA A 116 -15.42 -12.15 -2.24
CA ALA A 116 -14.12 -11.52 -1.97
C ALA A 116 -14.28 -10.27 -1.10
N ILE A 117 -15.28 -9.42 -1.39
CA ILE A 117 -15.59 -8.23 -0.59
C ILE A 117 -16.03 -8.57 0.83
N GLU A 118 -16.87 -9.61 1.00
CA GLU A 118 -17.26 -10.08 2.34
C GLU A 118 -16.09 -10.70 3.11
N SER A 119 -15.20 -11.43 2.43
CA SER A 119 -13.98 -11.97 3.03
C SER A 119 -13.03 -10.86 3.48
N LEU A 120 -12.86 -9.84 2.66
CA LEU A 120 -12.05 -8.67 3.00
C LEU A 120 -12.49 -8.02 4.32
N ALA A 121 -13.80 -7.83 4.53
CA ALA A 121 -14.30 -7.22 5.77
C ALA A 121 -13.93 -8.06 7.01
N ARG A 122 -14.07 -9.39 6.93
CA ARG A 122 -13.67 -10.31 8.01
C ARG A 122 -12.16 -10.36 8.24
N GLU A 123 -11.38 -10.37 7.16
CA GLU A 123 -9.91 -10.37 7.24
C GLU A 123 -9.39 -9.06 7.82
N ALA A 124 -9.93 -7.92 7.40
CA ALA A 124 -9.61 -6.62 7.95
C ALA A 124 -9.98 -6.51 9.44
N GLU A 125 -11.11 -7.08 9.86
CA GLU A 125 -11.48 -7.12 11.28
C GLU A 125 -10.51 -7.98 12.09
N SER A 126 -10.12 -9.16 11.58
CA SER A 126 -9.22 -10.10 12.25
C SER A 126 -7.77 -9.61 12.29
N ALA A 127 -7.25 -9.08 11.19
CA ALA A 127 -5.86 -8.60 11.09
C ALA A 127 -5.69 -7.19 11.65
N ALA A 128 -6.76 -6.40 11.68
CA ALA A 128 -6.83 -5.02 12.11
C ALA A 128 -5.70 -4.15 11.50
N PRO A 129 -5.56 -4.10 10.16
CA PRO A 129 -4.53 -3.30 9.50
C PRO A 129 -4.74 -1.81 9.79
N ASP A 130 -3.68 -1.02 9.62
CA ASP A 130 -3.79 0.45 9.69
C ASP A 130 -4.55 1.00 8.49
N VAL A 131 -4.40 0.36 7.32
CA VAL A 131 -5.04 0.73 6.05
C VAL A 131 -5.41 -0.53 5.27
N VAL A 132 -6.50 -0.47 4.51
CA VAL A 132 -6.87 -1.50 3.52
C VAL A 132 -6.63 -0.93 2.13
N GLU A 133 -6.02 -1.72 1.24
CA GLU A 133 -5.91 -1.39 -0.18
C GLU A 133 -6.76 -2.35 -1.00
N MET A 134 -7.70 -1.81 -1.78
CA MET A 134 -8.59 -2.59 -2.64
C MET A 134 -8.25 -2.38 -4.11
N LEU A 135 -8.13 -3.47 -4.85
CA LEU A 135 -7.93 -3.52 -6.29
C LEU A 135 -9.10 -4.27 -6.96
N PRO A 136 -9.53 -3.87 -8.16
CA PRO A 136 -9.17 -2.65 -8.89
C PRO A 136 -9.97 -1.43 -8.43
N ALA A 137 -9.39 -0.22 -8.60
CA ALA A 137 -9.97 1.05 -8.20
C ALA A 137 -11.21 1.49 -9.01
N PRO A 138 -11.32 1.28 -10.36
CA PRO A 138 -12.43 1.78 -11.16
C PRO A 138 -13.78 1.10 -10.87
N MET A 139 -14.15 1.09 -9.60
CA MET A 139 -15.45 0.60 -9.09
C MET A 139 -15.97 1.54 -7.99
N PRO A 140 -16.34 2.79 -8.29
CA PRO A 140 -16.65 3.80 -7.27
C PRO A 140 -17.78 3.41 -6.33
N ARG A 141 -18.73 2.59 -6.76
CA ARG A 141 -19.81 2.06 -5.88
C ARG A 141 -19.25 1.08 -4.84
N VAL A 142 -18.30 0.24 -5.22
CA VAL A 142 -17.65 -0.72 -4.31
C VAL A 142 -16.72 0.02 -3.36
N VAL A 143 -15.91 0.96 -3.87
CA VAL A 143 -15.06 1.84 -3.07
C VAL A 143 -15.88 2.54 -1.98
N ARG A 144 -17.01 3.16 -2.34
CA ARG A 144 -17.89 3.85 -1.38
C ARG A 144 -18.44 2.92 -0.32
N ARG A 145 -18.92 1.74 -0.72
CA ARG A 145 -19.43 0.73 0.23
C ARG A 145 -18.35 0.30 1.22
N LEU A 146 -17.13 0.00 0.73
CA LEU A 146 -16.02 -0.41 1.57
C LEU A 146 -15.54 0.73 2.50
N ALA A 147 -15.38 1.94 1.98
CA ALA A 147 -14.98 3.10 2.77
C ALA A 147 -15.96 3.40 3.94
N GLN A 148 -17.24 3.08 3.78
CA GLN A 148 -18.26 3.24 4.83
C GLN A 148 -18.32 2.06 5.81
N SER A 149 -17.94 0.86 5.39
CA SER A 149 -18.08 -0.35 6.20
C SER A 149 -16.82 -0.77 6.94
N LEU A 150 -15.65 -0.44 6.42
CA LEU A 150 -14.36 -0.76 7.03
C LEU A 150 -14.03 0.22 8.18
N ARG A 151 -13.40 -0.28 9.23
CA ARG A 151 -12.86 0.56 10.31
C ARG A 151 -11.55 1.25 9.89
N ALA A 152 -10.76 0.57 9.08
CA ALA A 152 -9.51 1.10 8.53
C ALA A 152 -9.81 1.97 7.29
N PRO A 153 -9.08 3.06 7.08
CA PRO A 153 -9.18 3.84 5.85
C PRO A 153 -8.84 3.00 4.62
N LEU A 154 -9.39 3.39 3.47
CA LEU A 154 -9.28 2.65 2.22
C LEU A 154 -8.37 3.37 1.22
N ILE A 155 -7.39 2.66 0.67
CA ILE A 155 -6.65 3.03 -0.53
C ILE A 155 -7.31 2.32 -1.71
N ALA A 156 -7.51 3.02 -2.81
CA ALA A 156 -7.97 2.44 -4.07
C ALA A 156 -6.79 2.29 -5.03
N GLY A 157 -6.52 1.07 -5.52
CA GLY A 157 -5.38 0.78 -6.38
C GLY A 157 -5.72 -0.06 -7.60
N GLY A 158 -4.78 -0.11 -8.55
CA GLY A 158 -4.90 -0.90 -9.77
C GLY A 158 -5.89 -0.35 -10.79
N LEU A 159 -5.51 -0.44 -12.07
CA LEU A 159 -6.29 0.03 -13.22
C LEU A 159 -6.65 1.53 -13.18
N ILE A 160 -5.88 2.34 -12.47
CA ILE A 160 -5.99 3.80 -12.50
C ILE A 160 -5.12 4.29 -13.65
N THR A 161 -5.74 4.91 -14.66
CA THR A 161 -5.11 5.27 -15.93
C THR A 161 -5.17 6.74 -16.24
N ASP A 162 -5.99 7.50 -15.52
CA ASP A 162 -6.14 8.94 -15.73
C ASP A 162 -6.57 9.68 -14.45
N LYS A 163 -6.63 11.00 -14.54
CA LYS A 163 -7.04 11.88 -13.43
C LYS A 163 -8.50 11.69 -13.03
N GLU A 164 -9.34 11.27 -13.94
CA GLU A 164 -10.78 11.06 -13.67
C GLU A 164 -10.96 9.84 -12.76
N ASP A 165 -10.19 8.76 -12.98
CA ASP A 165 -10.14 7.59 -12.10
C ASP A 165 -9.71 7.98 -10.68
N VAL A 166 -8.66 8.81 -10.56
CA VAL A 166 -8.18 9.33 -9.27
C VAL A 166 -9.30 10.08 -8.54
N LEU A 167 -9.92 11.06 -9.23
CA LEU A 167 -10.99 11.87 -8.65
C LEU A 167 -12.23 11.04 -8.30
N ALA A 168 -12.57 10.05 -9.12
CA ALA A 168 -13.68 9.14 -8.86
C ALA A 168 -13.46 8.29 -7.60
N ALA A 169 -12.25 7.76 -7.42
CA ALA A 169 -11.89 6.99 -6.24
C ALA A 169 -11.91 7.83 -4.95
N LEU A 170 -11.29 9.02 -4.97
CA LEU A 170 -11.30 9.96 -3.85
C LEU A 170 -12.72 10.43 -3.49
N SER A 171 -13.54 10.80 -4.49
CA SER A 171 -14.93 11.19 -4.31
C SER A 171 -15.82 10.05 -3.79
N ALA A 172 -15.41 8.81 -4.03
CA ALA A 172 -16.08 7.64 -3.47
C ALA A 172 -15.72 7.37 -2.02
N GLY A 173 -14.73 8.06 -1.44
CA GLY A 173 -14.31 7.96 -0.05
C GLY A 173 -13.01 7.19 0.18
N ALA A 174 -12.24 6.91 -0.88
CA ALA A 174 -10.86 6.46 -0.69
C ALA A 174 -10.03 7.57 -0.06
N LEU A 175 -9.12 7.19 0.85
CA LEU A 175 -8.17 8.10 1.49
C LEU A 175 -7.20 8.68 0.47
N CYS A 176 -6.68 7.82 -0.39
CA CYS A 176 -5.76 8.11 -1.47
C CYS A 176 -5.83 6.98 -2.51
N VAL A 177 -5.10 7.13 -3.60
CA VAL A 177 -4.96 6.09 -4.61
C VAL A 177 -3.51 5.63 -4.73
N SER A 178 -3.30 4.38 -5.16
CA SER A 178 -1.98 3.87 -5.53
C SER A 178 -1.97 3.52 -7.01
N THR A 179 -0.97 3.99 -7.75
CA THR A 179 -0.83 3.70 -9.17
C THR A 179 0.62 3.52 -9.58
N SER A 180 0.85 2.67 -10.58
CA SER A 180 2.14 2.52 -11.25
C SER A 180 2.25 3.33 -12.55
N ASP A 181 1.26 4.14 -12.86
CA ASP A 181 1.34 5.07 -13.99
C ASP A 181 2.11 6.32 -13.54
N GLU A 182 3.33 6.49 -14.08
CA GLU A 182 4.21 7.60 -13.76
C GLU A 182 3.60 8.96 -14.09
N ALA A 183 2.76 9.05 -15.13
CA ALA A 183 2.11 10.30 -15.52
C ALA A 183 1.15 10.85 -14.44
N LEU A 184 0.70 9.98 -13.53
CA LEU A 184 -0.22 10.34 -12.45
C LEU A 184 0.47 10.67 -11.13
N TRP A 185 1.78 10.45 -11.00
CA TRP A 185 2.50 10.66 -9.73
C TRP A 185 2.67 12.13 -9.35
N SER A 186 2.41 13.06 -10.27
CA SER A 186 2.61 14.51 -10.07
C SER A 186 1.32 15.32 -10.21
N ILE A 187 0.16 14.69 -9.95
CA ILE A 187 -1.16 15.35 -9.94
C ILE A 187 -1.66 15.68 -8.53
#